data_efba3f1758fab7002cadc9f2a0a528ef
#
_entry.id   efba3f1758fab7002cadc9f2a0a528ef
#
_cell.length_a   1.000
_cell.length_b   1.000
_cell.length_c   1.000
_cell.angle_alpha   90.00
_cell.angle_beta   90.00
_cell.angle_gamma   90.00
#
_symmetry.space_group_name_H-M   'P 1'
#
loop_
_entity.id
_entity.type
_entity.pdbx_description
1 polymer ?
#
loop_
_entity_poly.entity_id
_entity_poly.type
_entity_poly.pdbx_seq_one_letter_code
_entity_poly.pdbx_strand_id
1 'polypeptide(L)'
;MRYHNITKDDMLNGDGLRVVLYPDMSKPTATVNMTYLVGSRHENYGETGMAHLLEHLMFKGTEKFGTSDYAAEKPMLDEIERLFEVYRKTTDEAERAAIYHRIDSISYEASKIAIPNEYDKLMAAIGANGTNAFTSQDMTVYVEDIPSN
;
A
#
# COMPACT_ATOMS: atom_id res chain seq x y z
N MET A 1 -11.70 16.27 23.23
CA MET A 1 -11.75 15.52 21.97
C MET A 1 -12.73 16.21 21.03
N ARG A 2 -12.33 16.50 19.80
CA ARG A 2 -13.21 17.10 18.79
C ARG A 2 -13.38 16.11 17.65
N TYR A 3 -14.64 15.87 17.25
CA TYR A 3 -14.97 15.02 16.13
C TYR A 3 -15.36 15.90 14.96
N HIS A 4 -14.74 15.66 13.82
CA HIS A 4 -15.13 16.26 12.55
C HIS A 4 -15.51 15.14 11.59
N ASN A 5 -16.73 15.22 11.07
CA ASN A 5 -17.12 14.42 9.92
C ASN A 5 -16.86 15.29 8.69
N ILE A 6 -15.90 14.89 7.89
CA ILE A 6 -15.72 15.46 6.57
C ILE A 6 -16.78 14.84 5.69
N THR A 7 -17.72 15.65 5.25
CA THR A 7 -18.86 15.20 4.45
C THR A 7 -18.46 15.01 3.00
N LYS A 8 -19.38 14.45 2.23
CA LYS A 8 -19.26 14.29 0.79
C LYS A 8 -18.91 15.59 0.06
N ASP A 9 -19.43 16.71 0.54
CA ASP A 9 -19.21 18.04 -0.04
C ASP A 9 -17.83 18.62 0.32
N ASP A 10 -17.24 18.14 1.42
CA ASP A 10 -15.91 18.55 1.88
C ASP A 10 -14.77 17.76 1.20
N MET A 11 -15.08 16.65 0.54
CA MET A 11 -14.12 15.78 -0.15
C MET A 11 -14.37 15.75 -1.64
N LEU A 12 -13.33 15.82 -2.44
CA LEU A 12 -13.40 15.76 -3.90
C LEU A 12 -14.16 14.53 -4.46
N ASN A 13 -14.21 13.42 -3.72
CA ASN A 13 -14.89 12.18 -4.10
C ASN A 13 -16.05 11.79 -3.18
N GLY A 14 -16.29 12.52 -2.13
CA GLY A 14 -17.51 12.55 -1.41
C GLY A 14 -17.96 11.35 -0.60
N ASP A 15 -17.09 10.49 -0.08
CA ASP A 15 -17.52 9.33 0.70
C ASP A 15 -17.64 9.58 2.22
N GLY A 16 -17.24 10.74 2.67
CA GLY A 16 -17.24 11.14 4.08
C GLY A 16 -16.16 10.41 4.90
N LEU A 17 -15.13 11.15 5.31
CA LEU A 17 -14.09 10.64 6.21
C LEU A 17 -14.41 11.06 7.64
N ARG A 18 -14.40 10.11 8.58
CA ARG A 18 -14.51 10.43 10.00
C ARG A 18 -13.13 10.81 10.55
N VAL A 19 -12.98 12.08 10.97
CA VAL A 19 -11.73 12.57 11.56
C VAL A 19 -11.95 12.85 13.04
N VAL A 20 -11.02 12.36 13.86
CA VAL A 20 -10.97 12.61 15.31
C VAL A 20 -9.72 13.42 15.59
N LEU A 21 -9.87 14.62 16.15
CA LEU A 21 -8.78 15.49 16.52
C LEU A 21 -8.65 15.53 18.05
N TYR A 22 -7.45 15.25 18.54
CA TYR A 22 -7.09 15.38 19.96
C TYR A 22 -5.84 16.28 20.09
N PRO A 23 -6.02 17.61 20.17
CA PRO A 23 -4.90 18.52 20.25
C PRO A 23 -4.21 18.47 21.62
N ASP A 24 -2.90 18.24 21.61
CA ASP A 24 -2.00 18.40 22.74
C ASP A 24 -0.84 19.31 22.30
N MET A 25 -0.90 20.58 22.70
CA MET A 25 0.10 21.59 22.32
C MET A 25 1.37 21.52 23.17
N SER A 26 1.49 20.56 24.07
CA SER A 26 2.67 20.39 24.93
C SER A 26 3.85 19.71 24.23
N LYS A 27 3.62 19.11 23.06
CA LYS A 27 4.64 18.34 22.31
C LYS A 27 4.72 18.78 20.85
N PRO A 28 5.93 18.86 20.28
CA PRO A 28 6.15 19.22 18.89
C PRO A 28 6.01 18.01 17.95
N THR A 29 5.04 17.14 18.20
CA THR A 29 4.79 15.94 17.40
C THR A 29 3.32 15.78 17.10
N ALA A 30 3.00 15.14 15.97
CA ALA A 30 1.66 14.73 15.61
C ALA A 30 1.65 13.24 15.28
N THR A 31 0.76 12.49 15.93
CA THR A 31 0.49 11.09 15.55
C THR A 31 -0.67 11.09 14.59
N VAL A 32 -0.44 10.59 13.38
CA VAL A 32 -1.48 10.33 12.38
C VAL A 32 -1.83 8.86 12.44
N ASN A 33 -3.09 8.56 12.70
CA ASN A 33 -3.61 7.20 12.73
C ASN A 33 -4.71 7.06 11.69
N MET A 34 -4.51 6.20 10.70
CA MET A 34 -5.50 5.87 9.69
C MET A 34 -6.02 4.45 9.92
N THR A 35 -7.29 4.33 10.25
CA THR A 35 -7.94 3.07 10.57
C THR A 35 -8.96 2.70 9.50
N TYR A 36 -8.74 1.55 8.87
CA TYR A 36 -9.71 0.88 8.00
C TYR A 36 -10.43 -0.20 8.81
N LEU A 37 -11.76 -0.16 8.83
CA LEU A 37 -12.58 -1.16 9.52
C LEU A 37 -12.73 -2.43 8.66
N VAL A 38 -11.60 -2.93 8.20
CA VAL A 38 -11.47 -4.17 7.41
C VAL A 38 -10.27 -4.94 7.93
N GLY A 39 -10.45 -6.20 8.24
CA GLY A 39 -9.41 -7.10 8.73
C GLY A 39 -9.67 -8.54 8.33
N SER A 40 -8.98 -9.49 8.92
CA SER A 40 -9.00 -10.91 8.51
C SER A 40 -10.40 -11.57 8.59
N ARG A 41 -11.31 -11.04 9.39
CA ARG A 41 -12.70 -11.50 9.47
C ARG A 41 -13.51 -11.26 8.19
N HIS A 42 -13.10 -10.28 7.39
CA HIS A 42 -13.80 -9.87 6.17
C HIS A 42 -13.30 -10.61 4.92
N GLU A 43 -12.31 -11.49 5.08
CA GLU A 43 -11.74 -12.29 4.00
C GLU A 43 -12.65 -13.44 3.62
N ASN A 44 -12.72 -13.78 2.35
CA ASN A 44 -13.44 -14.93 1.86
C ASN A 44 -12.68 -16.22 2.15
N TYR A 45 -13.39 -17.33 2.13
CA TYR A 45 -12.78 -18.66 2.23
C TYR A 45 -11.79 -18.87 1.06
N GLY A 46 -10.55 -19.23 1.38
CA GLY A 46 -9.47 -19.41 0.40
C GLY A 46 -8.66 -18.14 0.11
N GLU A 47 -9.03 -16.99 0.68
CA GLU A 47 -8.33 -15.71 0.53
C GLU A 47 -7.71 -15.23 1.86
N THR A 48 -7.40 -16.17 2.75
CA THR A 48 -6.85 -15.87 4.08
C THR A 48 -5.51 -15.16 3.96
N GLY A 49 -5.36 -14.04 4.67
CA GLY A 49 -4.15 -13.21 4.70
C GLY A 49 -4.17 -12.04 3.71
N MET A 50 -5.24 -11.86 2.94
CA MET A 50 -5.32 -10.77 1.96
C MET A 50 -5.30 -9.38 2.60
N ALA A 51 -5.95 -9.19 3.74
CA ALA A 51 -5.93 -7.91 4.47
C ALA A 51 -4.51 -7.56 4.94
N HIS A 52 -3.79 -8.53 5.47
CA HIS A 52 -2.39 -8.37 5.90
C HIS A 52 -1.44 -8.17 4.71
N LEU A 53 -1.67 -8.88 3.61
CA LEU A 53 -0.90 -8.67 2.38
C LEU A 53 -1.10 -7.24 1.84
N LEU A 54 -2.33 -6.74 1.83
CA LEU A 54 -2.62 -5.36 1.41
C LEU A 54 -1.92 -4.34 2.32
N GLU A 55 -1.89 -4.59 3.64
CA GLU A 55 -1.14 -3.77 4.58
C GLU A 55 0.33 -3.63 4.14
N HIS A 56 1.01 -4.72 3.83
CA HIS A 56 2.39 -4.69 3.35
C HIS A 56 2.53 -3.98 1.98
N LEU A 57 1.58 -4.16 1.07
CA LEU A 57 1.63 -3.56 -0.26
C LEU A 57 1.49 -2.04 -0.22
N MET A 58 0.79 -1.48 0.77
CA MET A 58 0.63 -0.03 0.92
C MET A 58 1.96 0.73 1.12
N PHE A 59 3.01 0.05 1.57
CA PHE A 59 4.35 0.64 1.74
C PHE A 59 5.27 0.48 0.51
N LYS A 60 4.83 -0.23 -0.54
CA LYS A 60 5.72 -0.59 -1.67
C LYS A 60 5.95 0.52 -2.67
N GLY A 61 4.96 1.36 -2.90
CA GLY A 61 5.10 2.46 -3.83
C GLY A 61 3.81 2.83 -4.54
N THR A 62 3.90 3.88 -5.33
CA THR A 62 2.84 4.42 -6.19
C THR A 62 3.47 4.88 -7.50
N GLU A 63 2.65 5.46 -8.39
CA GLU A 63 3.15 6.13 -9.62
C GLU A 63 4.12 7.29 -9.35
N LYS A 64 4.17 7.80 -8.12
CA LYS A 64 4.94 8.99 -7.74
C LYS A 64 6.15 8.71 -6.87
N PHE A 65 6.20 7.55 -6.23
CA PHE A 65 7.32 7.10 -5.42
C PHE A 65 7.45 5.57 -5.47
N GLY A 66 8.62 5.03 -5.16
CA GLY A 66 8.94 3.61 -5.32
C GLY A 66 9.47 3.26 -6.72
N THR A 67 9.54 4.24 -7.61
CA THR A 67 10.05 4.08 -8.98
C THR A 67 10.85 5.30 -9.42
N SER A 68 11.90 5.09 -10.18
CA SER A 68 12.67 6.17 -10.81
C SER A 68 12.07 6.65 -12.13
N ASP A 69 11.30 5.82 -12.81
CA ASP A 69 10.64 6.11 -14.08
C ASP A 69 9.38 5.23 -14.25
N TYR A 70 8.25 5.71 -13.76
CA TYR A 70 6.98 5.00 -13.87
C TYR A 70 6.53 4.79 -15.32
N ALA A 71 6.85 5.73 -16.21
CA ALA A 71 6.46 5.59 -17.62
C ALA A 71 7.17 4.42 -18.32
N ALA A 72 8.42 4.15 -17.93
CA ALA A 72 9.16 2.97 -18.38
C ALA A 72 8.75 1.69 -17.64
N GLU A 73 8.39 1.79 -16.36
CA GLU A 73 8.01 0.64 -15.53
C GLU A 73 6.61 0.10 -15.87
N LYS A 74 5.64 0.99 -16.06
CA LYS A 74 4.23 0.62 -16.26
C LYS A 74 3.99 -0.44 -17.35
N PRO A 75 4.56 -0.36 -18.57
CA PRO A 75 4.36 -1.40 -19.57
C PRO A 75 4.86 -2.78 -19.14
N MET A 76 5.90 -2.83 -18.30
CA MET A 76 6.41 -4.09 -17.74
C MET A 76 5.45 -4.67 -16.71
N LEU A 77 4.90 -3.83 -15.84
CA LEU A 77 3.89 -4.25 -14.86
C LEU A 77 2.62 -4.75 -15.54
N ASP A 78 2.13 -4.05 -16.56
CA ASP A 78 0.95 -4.45 -17.35
C ASP A 78 1.18 -5.81 -18.06
N GLU A 79 2.39 -6.05 -18.58
CA GLU A 79 2.73 -7.34 -19.21
C GLU A 79 2.86 -8.47 -18.18
N ILE A 80 3.42 -8.20 -17.00
CA ILE A 80 3.47 -9.16 -15.89
C ILE A 80 2.04 -9.57 -15.50
N GLU A 81 1.13 -8.61 -15.31
CA GLU A 81 -0.26 -8.88 -14.97
C GLU A 81 -0.94 -9.73 -16.04
N ARG A 82 -0.79 -9.36 -17.31
CA ARG A 82 -1.30 -10.12 -18.44
C ARG A 82 -0.78 -11.56 -18.47
N LEU A 83 0.50 -11.76 -18.23
CA LEU A 83 1.12 -13.09 -18.20
C LEU A 83 0.62 -13.92 -17.01
N PHE A 84 0.40 -13.33 -15.84
CA PHE A 84 -0.21 -14.02 -14.71
C PHE A 84 -1.63 -14.50 -15.00
N GLU A 85 -2.43 -13.71 -15.75
CA GLU A 85 -3.75 -14.14 -16.17
C GLU A 85 -3.71 -15.34 -17.15
N VAL A 86 -2.70 -15.41 -18.02
CA VAL A 86 -2.47 -16.59 -18.88
C VAL A 86 -2.00 -17.77 -18.04
N TYR A 87 -1.02 -17.56 -17.16
CA TYR A 87 -0.49 -18.56 -16.24
C TYR A 87 -1.57 -19.26 -15.41
N ARG A 88 -2.53 -18.49 -14.88
CA ARG A 88 -3.63 -19.03 -14.07
C ARG A 88 -4.57 -19.94 -14.87
N LYS A 89 -4.70 -19.72 -16.18
CA LYS A 89 -5.58 -20.48 -17.09
C LYS A 89 -4.88 -21.67 -17.74
N THR A 90 -3.54 -21.69 -17.76
CA THR A 90 -2.73 -22.74 -18.37
C THR A 90 -2.61 -23.92 -17.41
N THR A 91 -2.89 -25.12 -17.88
CA THR A 91 -2.81 -26.37 -17.10
C THR A 91 -1.57 -27.19 -17.44
N ASP A 92 -0.97 -27.01 -18.61
CA ASP A 92 0.26 -27.71 -19.01
C ASP A 92 1.45 -27.19 -18.20
N GLU A 93 2.19 -28.12 -17.58
CA GLU A 93 3.26 -27.78 -16.65
C GLU A 93 4.46 -27.12 -17.36
N ALA A 94 4.82 -27.59 -18.56
CA ALA A 94 5.94 -27.04 -19.31
C ALA A 94 5.63 -25.62 -19.81
N GLU A 95 4.41 -25.40 -20.29
CA GLU A 95 3.94 -24.08 -20.71
C GLU A 95 3.87 -23.12 -19.51
N ARG A 96 3.36 -23.57 -18.35
CA ARG A 96 3.38 -22.77 -17.11
C ARG A 96 4.79 -22.34 -16.71
N ALA A 97 5.74 -23.27 -16.76
CA ALA A 97 7.14 -22.96 -16.45
C ALA A 97 7.71 -21.90 -17.41
N ALA A 98 7.42 -22.01 -18.71
CA ALA A 98 7.87 -21.04 -19.71
C ALA A 98 7.26 -19.65 -19.48
N ILE A 99 5.96 -19.57 -19.14
CA ILE A 99 5.29 -18.31 -18.81
C ILE A 99 5.91 -17.70 -17.55
N TYR A 100 6.14 -18.51 -16.51
CA TYR A 100 6.73 -18.02 -15.26
C TYR A 100 8.15 -17.48 -15.47
N HIS A 101 8.98 -18.15 -16.28
CA HIS A 101 10.30 -17.66 -16.67
C HIS A 101 10.24 -16.30 -17.35
N ARG A 102 9.23 -16.07 -18.18
CA ARG A 102 9.03 -14.77 -18.82
C ARG A 102 8.62 -13.70 -17.82
N ILE A 103 7.71 -14.02 -16.90
CA ILE A 103 7.32 -13.13 -15.79
C ILE A 103 8.56 -12.73 -14.97
N ASP A 104 9.37 -13.71 -14.58
CA ASP A 104 10.59 -13.49 -13.79
C ASP A 104 11.58 -12.56 -14.52
N SER A 105 11.80 -12.79 -15.80
CA SER A 105 12.67 -11.93 -16.61
C SER A 105 12.19 -10.49 -16.68
N ILE A 106 10.90 -10.25 -16.88
CA ILE A 106 10.33 -8.90 -16.94
C ILE A 106 10.37 -8.26 -15.54
N SER A 107 10.07 -9.02 -14.49
CA SER A 107 10.15 -8.55 -13.10
C SER A 107 11.57 -8.12 -12.74
N TYR A 108 12.57 -8.84 -13.22
CA TYR A 108 13.98 -8.46 -13.05
C TYR A 108 14.30 -7.13 -13.75
N GLU A 109 13.82 -6.91 -14.98
CA GLU A 109 14.02 -5.62 -15.66
C GLU A 109 13.29 -4.49 -14.94
N ALA A 110 12.05 -4.69 -14.50
CA ALA A 110 11.30 -3.72 -13.72
C ALA A 110 11.99 -3.39 -12.39
N SER A 111 12.62 -4.35 -11.74
CA SER A 111 13.33 -4.14 -10.47
C SER A 111 14.51 -3.18 -10.58
N LYS A 112 15.07 -2.97 -11.76
CA LYS A 112 16.16 -2.00 -11.99
C LYS A 112 15.68 -0.55 -11.94
N ILE A 113 14.39 -0.33 -12.15
CA ILE A 113 13.73 0.98 -12.12
C ILE A 113 13.13 1.24 -10.73
N ALA A 114 12.76 0.18 -10.02
CA ALA A 114 12.18 0.25 -8.69
C ALA A 114 13.17 0.84 -7.67
N ILE A 115 12.65 1.71 -6.78
CA ILE A 115 13.42 2.28 -5.66
C ILE A 115 12.93 1.60 -4.37
N PRO A 116 13.68 0.62 -3.84
CA PRO A 116 13.25 -0.11 -2.65
C PRO A 116 13.23 0.78 -1.41
N ASN A 117 12.21 0.61 -0.58
CA ASN A 117 12.05 1.31 0.70
C ASN A 117 12.08 2.84 0.60
N GLU A 118 11.60 3.39 -0.51
CA GLU A 118 11.57 4.84 -0.70
C GLU A 118 10.61 5.52 0.29
N TYR A 119 9.49 4.87 0.63
CA TYR A 119 8.57 5.36 1.66
C TYR A 119 9.28 5.60 2.99
N ASP A 120 10.03 4.62 3.48
CA ASP A 120 10.78 4.73 4.75
C ASP A 120 11.81 5.87 4.69
N LYS A 121 12.47 6.06 3.54
CA LYS A 121 13.42 7.17 3.32
C LYS A 121 12.72 8.53 3.34
N LEU A 122 11.54 8.62 2.73
CA LEU A 122 10.73 9.84 2.73
C LEU A 122 10.25 10.17 4.16
N MET A 123 9.76 9.19 4.90
CA MET A 123 9.36 9.37 6.29
C MET A 123 10.54 9.78 7.17
N ALA A 124 11.68 9.14 7.03
CA ALA A 124 12.90 9.50 7.74
C ALA A 124 13.38 10.94 7.39
N ALA A 125 13.27 11.35 6.14
CA ALA A 125 13.67 12.68 5.69
C ALA A 125 12.84 13.82 6.32
N ILE A 126 11.56 13.57 6.61
CA ILE A 126 10.71 14.54 7.33
C ILE A 126 10.81 14.40 8.85
N GLY A 127 11.66 13.50 9.36
CA GLY A 127 11.86 13.28 10.79
C GLY A 127 10.78 12.42 11.46
N ALA A 128 10.04 11.63 10.69
CA ALA A 128 9.09 10.68 11.25
C ALA A 128 9.80 9.64 12.12
N ASN A 129 9.13 9.23 13.19
CA ASN A 129 9.61 8.20 14.10
C ASN A 129 8.42 7.33 14.53
N GLY A 130 8.51 6.03 14.31
CA GLY A 130 7.45 5.11 14.70
C GLY A 130 6.44 4.80 13.60
N THR A 131 6.84 4.91 12.32
CA THR A 131 6.09 4.32 11.19
C THR A 131 5.77 2.86 11.48
N ASN A 132 4.49 2.52 11.53
CA ASN A 132 4.05 1.16 11.77
C ASN A 132 2.66 0.91 11.20
N ALA A 133 2.33 -0.37 11.00
CA ALA A 133 0.99 -0.80 10.68
C ALA A 133 0.70 -2.15 11.32
N PHE A 134 -0.56 -2.50 11.45
CA PHE A 134 -0.98 -3.83 11.87
C PHE A 134 -2.37 -4.18 11.34
N THR A 135 -2.58 -5.45 11.08
CA THR A 135 -3.87 -6.03 10.71
C THR A 135 -4.38 -6.91 11.85
N SER A 136 -5.61 -6.67 12.26
CA SER A 136 -6.35 -7.51 13.23
C SER A 136 -7.52 -8.23 12.55
N GLN A 137 -8.38 -8.84 13.34
CA GLN A 137 -9.60 -9.47 12.81
C GLN A 137 -10.58 -8.45 12.22
N ASP A 138 -10.66 -7.26 12.79
CA ASP A 138 -11.71 -6.28 12.49
C ASP A 138 -11.19 -5.02 11.78
N MET A 139 -9.89 -4.76 11.83
CA MET A 139 -9.32 -3.54 11.30
C MET A 139 -7.87 -3.70 10.83
N THR A 140 -7.49 -2.82 9.92
CA THR A 140 -6.11 -2.56 9.51
C THR A 140 -5.78 -1.10 9.85
N VAL A 141 -4.67 -0.88 10.54
CA VAL A 141 -4.29 0.42 11.10
C VAL A 141 -2.89 0.79 10.62
N TYR A 142 -2.73 2.04 10.19
CA TYR A 142 -1.44 2.65 9.85
C TYR A 142 -1.20 3.80 10.82
N VAL A 143 -0.01 3.86 11.39
CA VAL A 143 0.39 4.88 12.37
C VAL A 143 1.70 5.53 11.94
N GLU A 144 1.70 6.86 11.96
CA GLU A 144 2.86 7.69 11.66
C GLU A 144 3.04 8.73 12.75
N ASP A 145 4.22 8.77 13.36
CA ASP A 145 4.62 9.82 14.27
C ASP A 145 5.52 10.80 13.53
N ILE A 146 5.04 12.01 13.32
CA ILE A 146 5.72 13.06 12.55
C ILE A 146 5.95 14.31 13.39
N PRO A 147 7.01 15.09 13.11
CA PRO A 147 7.16 16.42 13.69
C PRO A 147 5.97 17.33 13.31
N SER A 148 5.60 18.25 14.20
CA SER A 148 4.49 19.19 14.01
C SER A 148 4.90 20.54 13.41
N ASN A 149 6.12 20.67 12.90
CA ASN A 149 6.71 21.87 12.30
C ASN A 149 6.44 21.99 10.79
#